data_260931f5a83772490911ba4283322e44
#
_entry.id   260931f5a83772490911ba4283322e44
#
_cell.length_a   1.000
_cell.length_b   1.000
_cell.length_c   1.000
_cell.angle_alpha   90.00
_cell.angle_beta   90.00
_cell.angle_gamma   90.00
#
_symmetry.space_group_name_H-M   'P 1'
#
loop_
_entity.id
_entity.type
_entity.pdbx_description
1 polymer ?
#
loop_
_entity_poly.entity_id
_entity_poly.type
_entity_poly.pdbx_seq_one_letter_code
_entity_poly.pdbx_strand_id
1 'polypeptide(L)'
;MLEIQGLSKSYGKNLAVDEVSFTVPDGQVGILLGPNGAGKSTIIKSIAGLLRYKGLILIEGIPARQIEAKRIFAYVPEIPSMFEALTVKEHIEYVRMAYSSDITDEEVDDILKEFEMDDKQDKLGNELSKGMMQKVSICCALAVKPKVILLDEPMVGLDPAAIKTLKEVVLRLRDKGVTVLISTHMLEMVEELWDVMFVMEKGHIIGSYTKSDAEGRDLDDLFFAMTGGEKQ
;
A
#
# COMPACT_ATOMS: atom_id res chain seq x y z
N MET A 1 4.01 12.08 6.37
CA MET A 1 4.59 11.16 7.37
C MET A 1 3.53 10.20 7.88
N LEU A 2 3.87 8.93 8.00
CA LEU A 2 3.03 7.90 8.60
C LEU A 2 3.74 7.35 9.84
N GLU A 3 3.12 7.44 11.03
CA GLU A 3 3.71 7.04 12.30
C GLU A 3 2.81 6.04 13.03
N ILE A 4 3.39 4.94 13.47
CA ILE A 4 2.73 3.87 14.21
C ILE A 4 3.43 3.73 15.57
N GLN A 5 2.65 3.75 16.67
CA GLN A 5 3.14 3.69 18.04
C GLN A 5 2.39 2.61 18.84
N GLY A 6 3.08 1.55 19.22
CA GLY A 6 2.56 0.48 20.08
C GLY A 6 1.33 -0.22 19.52
N LEU A 7 1.27 -0.42 18.18
CA LEU A 7 0.13 -1.06 17.53
C LEU A 7 0.03 -2.52 17.96
N SER A 8 -1.10 -2.87 18.57
CA SER A 8 -1.43 -4.27 18.88
C SER A 8 -2.82 -4.65 18.39
N LYS A 9 -2.94 -5.87 17.83
CA LYS A 9 -4.19 -6.40 17.31
C LYS A 9 -4.32 -7.88 17.57
N SER A 10 -5.43 -8.28 18.19
CA SER A 10 -5.79 -9.68 18.41
C SER A 10 -7.06 -10.07 17.65
N TYR A 11 -7.12 -11.31 17.20
CA TYR A 11 -8.30 -11.99 16.69
C TYR A 11 -8.67 -13.12 17.67
N GLY A 12 -9.65 -12.88 18.52
CA GLY A 12 -9.95 -13.76 19.63
C GLY A 12 -8.74 -13.88 20.57
N LYS A 13 -8.20 -15.10 20.71
CA LYS A 13 -7.00 -15.38 21.53
C LYS A 13 -5.69 -15.25 20.76
N ASN A 14 -5.74 -15.10 19.44
CA ASN A 14 -4.54 -15.00 18.62
C ASN A 14 -4.09 -13.52 18.53
N LEU A 15 -2.90 -13.23 19.02
CA LEU A 15 -2.23 -11.92 18.91
C LEU A 15 -1.53 -11.86 17.55
N ALA A 16 -2.11 -11.13 16.61
CA ALA A 16 -1.63 -11.05 15.23
C ALA A 16 -0.59 -9.96 15.01
N VAL A 17 -0.62 -8.92 15.85
CA VAL A 17 0.37 -7.82 15.87
C VAL A 17 0.55 -7.43 17.33
N ASP A 18 1.81 -7.30 17.78
CA ASP A 18 2.17 -7.05 19.17
C ASP A 18 3.14 -5.86 19.31
N GLU A 19 2.64 -4.76 19.87
CA GLU A 19 3.36 -3.52 20.20
C GLU A 19 4.27 -2.96 19.09
N VAL A 20 3.83 -3.11 17.83
CA VAL A 20 4.59 -2.66 16.66
C VAL A 20 4.65 -1.13 16.60
N SER A 21 5.87 -0.60 16.43
CA SER A 21 6.14 0.83 16.27
C SER A 21 7.10 1.05 15.10
N PHE A 22 6.77 1.97 14.19
CA PHE A 22 7.66 2.40 13.11
C PHE A 22 7.16 3.72 12.51
N THR A 23 8.02 4.36 11.71
CA THR A 23 7.72 5.61 11.02
C THR A 23 8.18 5.54 9.58
N VAL A 24 7.30 5.93 8.64
CA VAL A 24 7.68 6.25 7.25
C VAL A 24 7.73 7.76 7.13
N PRO A 25 8.90 8.35 6.91
CA PRO A 25 9.05 9.80 6.75
C PRO A 25 8.29 10.36 5.56
N ASP A 26 8.09 11.69 5.53
CA ASP A 26 7.43 12.36 4.41
C ASP A 26 8.16 12.10 3.08
N GLY A 27 7.39 11.83 2.03
CA GLY A 27 7.92 11.61 0.70
C GLY A 27 8.87 10.42 0.58
N GLN A 28 8.72 9.42 1.44
CA GLN A 28 9.49 8.19 1.38
C GLN A 28 8.63 6.97 1.10
N VAL A 29 9.26 5.94 0.53
CA VAL A 29 8.66 4.63 0.32
C VAL A 29 9.10 3.71 1.45
N GLY A 30 8.14 3.33 2.32
CA GLY A 30 8.30 2.31 3.33
C GLY A 30 7.86 0.95 2.83
N ILE A 31 8.66 -0.09 3.06
CA ILE A 31 8.28 -1.47 2.77
C ILE A 31 8.06 -2.23 4.07
N LEU A 32 6.91 -2.87 4.20
CA LEU A 32 6.61 -3.82 5.24
C LEU A 32 6.80 -5.23 4.67
N LEU A 33 7.98 -5.81 4.87
CA LEU A 33 8.42 -7.09 4.32
C LEU A 33 8.22 -8.22 5.32
N GLY A 34 7.79 -9.39 4.86
CA GLY A 34 7.70 -10.58 5.71
C GLY A 34 6.85 -11.67 5.10
N PRO A 35 6.92 -12.89 5.63
CA PRO A 35 6.17 -14.03 5.11
C PRO A 35 4.65 -13.84 5.26
N ASN A 36 3.89 -14.71 4.58
CA ASN A 36 2.44 -14.75 4.76
C ASN A 36 2.11 -15.10 6.23
N GLY A 37 1.14 -14.37 6.80
CA GLY A 37 0.77 -14.52 8.21
C GLY A 37 1.65 -13.73 9.19
N ALA A 38 2.68 -13.00 8.75
CA ALA A 38 3.51 -12.17 9.64
C ALA A 38 2.75 -11.02 10.32
N GLY A 39 1.56 -10.63 9.80
CA GLY A 39 0.75 -9.54 10.35
C GLY A 39 0.70 -8.29 9.47
N LYS A 40 1.36 -8.26 8.32
CA LYS A 40 1.47 -7.10 7.40
C LYS A 40 0.10 -6.49 7.06
N SER A 41 -0.81 -7.30 6.47
CA SER A 41 -2.16 -6.85 6.11
C SER A 41 -2.99 -6.44 7.34
N THR A 42 -2.70 -6.99 8.53
CA THR A 42 -3.33 -6.56 9.78
C THR A 42 -2.90 -5.14 10.14
N ILE A 43 -1.63 -4.79 9.97
CA ILE A 43 -1.12 -3.42 10.16
C ILE A 43 -1.77 -2.48 9.14
N ILE A 44 -1.67 -2.79 7.84
CA ILE A 44 -2.25 -1.97 6.76
C ILE A 44 -3.75 -1.73 6.98
N LYS A 45 -4.53 -2.77 7.27
CA LYS A 45 -5.97 -2.66 7.54
C LYS A 45 -6.27 -1.88 8.82
N SER A 46 -5.38 -1.91 9.81
CA SER A 46 -5.51 -1.09 11.02
C SER A 46 -5.30 0.39 10.70
N ILE A 47 -4.27 0.73 9.89
CA ILE A 47 -4.02 2.10 9.42
C ILE A 47 -5.22 2.59 8.61
N ALA A 48 -5.73 1.77 7.68
CA ALA A 48 -6.91 2.09 6.87
C ALA A 48 -8.22 2.24 7.69
N GLY A 49 -8.18 1.95 9.00
CA GLY A 49 -9.35 2.08 9.89
C GLY A 49 -10.37 0.95 9.75
N LEU A 50 -10.02 -0.13 9.04
CA LEU A 50 -10.87 -1.32 8.85
C LEU A 50 -10.87 -2.25 10.06
N LEU A 51 -9.89 -2.13 10.95
CA LEU A 51 -9.74 -2.96 12.13
C LEU A 51 -9.67 -2.10 13.39
N ARG A 52 -10.23 -2.61 14.50
CA ARG A 52 -9.99 -2.05 15.83
C ARG A 52 -8.65 -2.54 16.35
N TYR A 53 -7.84 -1.64 16.87
CA TYR A 53 -6.50 -1.87 17.40
C TYR A 53 -6.25 -1.10 18.69
N LYS A 54 -5.20 -1.47 19.44
CA LYS A 54 -4.59 -0.68 20.52
C LYS A 54 -3.39 0.06 19.96
N GLY A 55 -3.00 1.15 20.60
CA GLY A 55 -1.89 2.01 20.17
C GLY A 55 -2.37 3.25 19.43
N LEU A 56 -1.42 3.98 18.85
CA LEU A 56 -1.65 5.23 18.13
C LEU A 56 -1.13 5.11 16.69
N ILE A 57 -1.90 5.61 15.74
CA ILE A 57 -1.51 5.76 14.34
C ILE A 57 -1.76 7.20 13.95
N LEU A 58 -0.73 7.86 13.41
CA LEU A 58 -0.80 9.23 12.90
C LEU A 58 -0.51 9.25 11.40
N ILE A 59 -1.33 9.96 10.66
CA ILE A 59 -1.18 10.26 9.23
C ILE A 59 -1.03 11.77 9.14
N GLU A 60 0.14 12.26 8.72
CA GLU A 60 0.45 13.69 8.70
C GLU A 60 0.24 14.35 10.09
N GLY A 61 0.60 13.65 11.17
CA GLY A 61 0.39 14.11 12.54
C GLY A 61 -1.07 14.05 13.03
N ILE A 62 -2.02 13.63 12.18
CA ILE A 62 -3.45 13.53 12.52
C ILE A 62 -3.78 12.08 12.88
N PRO A 63 -4.46 11.82 14.02
CA PRO A 63 -4.90 10.47 14.36
C PRO A 63 -5.70 9.81 13.24
N ALA A 64 -5.31 8.62 12.79
CA ALA A 64 -5.89 7.91 11.63
C ALA A 64 -7.42 7.66 11.75
N ARG A 65 -7.97 7.74 12.97
CA ARG A 65 -9.42 7.60 13.22
C ARG A 65 -10.21 8.86 12.89
N GLN A 66 -9.56 10.00 12.76
CA GLN A 66 -10.20 11.27 12.43
C GLN A 66 -10.52 11.35 10.94
N ILE A 67 -11.59 12.09 10.60
CA ILE A 67 -12.04 12.23 9.21
C ILE A 67 -11.03 13.00 8.36
N GLU A 68 -10.31 13.94 8.97
CA GLU A 68 -9.26 14.73 8.34
C GLU A 68 -8.12 13.85 7.84
N ALA A 69 -7.71 12.85 8.65
CA ALA A 69 -6.72 11.87 8.23
C ALA A 69 -7.23 11.01 7.07
N LYS A 70 -8.51 10.60 7.13
CA LYS A 70 -9.11 9.76 6.08
C LYS A 70 -9.21 10.45 4.73
N ARG A 71 -9.29 11.77 4.69
CA ARG A 71 -9.36 12.55 3.45
C ARG A 71 -8.03 12.66 2.71
N ILE A 72 -6.92 12.38 3.37
CA ILE A 72 -5.58 12.59 2.84
C ILE A 72 -4.81 11.30 2.60
N PHE A 73 -5.42 10.14 2.82
CA PHE A 73 -4.80 8.87 2.48
C PHE A 73 -5.68 8.02 1.55
N ALA A 74 -5.02 7.16 0.77
CA ALA A 74 -5.67 6.14 -0.05
C ALA A 74 -5.18 4.74 0.33
N TYR A 75 -6.01 3.73 0.06
CA TYR A 75 -5.71 2.33 0.35
C TYR A 75 -6.06 1.45 -0.85
N VAL A 76 -5.09 0.67 -1.29
CA VAL A 76 -5.24 -0.39 -2.29
C VAL A 76 -5.14 -1.73 -1.58
N PRO A 77 -6.22 -2.52 -1.50
CA PRO A 77 -6.22 -3.82 -0.86
C PRO A 77 -5.56 -4.90 -1.74
N GLU A 78 -5.06 -5.97 -1.12
CA GLU A 78 -4.57 -7.18 -1.80
C GLU A 78 -5.65 -7.82 -2.70
N ILE A 79 -6.90 -7.83 -2.23
CA ILE A 79 -8.05 -8.33 -2.98
C ILE A 79 -9.01 -7.17 -3.18
N PRO A 80 -8.99 -6.53 -4.36
CA PRO A 80 -9.90 -5.44 -4.66
C PRO A 80 -11.34 -5.95 -4.74
N SER A 81 -12.26 -5.14 -4.24
CA SER A 81 -13.70 -5.38 -4.34
C SER A 81 -14.34 -4.25 -5.12
N MET A 82 -14.94 -4.58 -6.25
CA MET A 82 -15.63 -3.61 -7.11
C MET A 82 -17.15 -3.72 -6.91
N PHE A 83 -17.84 -2.62 -7.09
CA PHE A 83 -19.31 -2.64 -7.19
C PHE A 83 -19.70 -3.28 -8.52
N GLU A 84 -20.45 -4.37 -8.48
CA GLU A 84 -20.79 -5.17 -9.67
C GLU A 84 -21.50 -4.36 -10.78
N ALA A 85 -22.31 -3.37 -10.38
CA ALA A 85 -23.15 -2.58 -11.26
C ALA A 85 -22.55 -1.22 -11.66
N LEU A 86 -21.36 -0.88 -11.20
CA LEU A 86 -20.67 0.34 -11.61
C LEU A 86 -19.64 0.02 -12.69
N THR A 87 -19.52 0.92 -13.66
CA THR A 87 -18.45 0.88 -14.66
C THR A 87 -17.10 1.31 -14.04
N VAL A 88 -16.00 1.06 -14.74
CA VAL A 88 -14.67 1.53 -14.33
C VAL A 88 -14.68 3.04 -14.10
N LYS A 89 -15.25 3.80 -15.03
CA LYS A 89 -15.37 5.26 -14.92
C LYS A 89 -16.20 5.68 -13.70
N GLU A 90 -17.32 5.02 -13.47
CA GLU A 90 -18.20 5.31 -12.33
C GLU A 90 -17.54 4.98 -10.99
N HIS A 91 -16.65 3.95 -10.91
CA HIS A 91 -15.89 3.68 -9.70
C HIS A 91 -14.95 4.85 -9.36
N ILE A 92 -14.24 5.38 -10.36
CA ILE A 92 -13.33 6.52 -10.16
C ILE A 92 -14.11 7.76 -9.76
N GLU A 93 -15.25 8.03 -10.44
CA GLU A 93 -16.10 9.17 -10.11
C GLU A 93 -16.70 9.05 -8.70
N TYR A 94 -17.12 7.84 -8.29
CA TYR A 94 -17.58 7.59 -6.93
C TYR A 94 -16.51 7.93 -5.88
N VAL A 95 -15.28 7.50 -6.10
CA VAL A 95 -14.15 7.79 -5.19
C VAL A 95 -13.82 9.29 -5.21
N ARG A 96 -13.75 9.90 -6.39
CA ARG A 96 -13.54 11.34 -6.58
C ARG A 96 -14.54 12.18 -5.76
N MET A 97 -15.84 11.84 -5.85
CA MET A 97 -16.88 12.51 -5.07
C MET A 97 -16.75 12.25 -3.56
N ALA A 98 -16.49 10.99 -3.16
CA ALA A 98 -16.38 10.61 -1.75
C ALA A 98 -15.25 11.33 -1.02
N TYR A 99 -14.13 11.57 -1.73
CA TYR A 99 -12.96 12.27 -1.18
C TYR A 99 -12.98 13.79 -1.48
N SER A 100 -13.95 14.28 -2.25
CA SER A 100 -13.96 15.67 -2.74
C SER A 100 -12.63 16.02 -3.45
N SER A 101 -12.13 15.08 -4.26
CA SER A 101 -10.89 15.26 -4.99
C SER A 101 -11.05 16.30 -6.11
N ASP A 102 -10.04 17.13 -6.29
CA ASP A 102 -9.94 18.15 -7.33
C ASP A 102 -9.31 17.63 -8.63
N ILE A 103 -9.17 16.30 -8.76
CA ILE A 103 -8.64 15.68 -9.98
C ILE A 103 -9.50 16.02 -11.18
N THR A 104 -8.88 16.41 -12.29
CA THR A 104 -9.59 16.71 -13.54
C THR A 104 -9.91 15.45 -14.33
N ASP A 105 -10.85 15.55 -15.28
CA ASP A 105 -11.18 14.43 -16.15
C ASP A 105 -9.98 14.02 -17.03
N GLU A 106 -9.18 14.99 -17.46
CA GLU A 106 -7.95 14.75 -18.22
C GLU A 106 -6.91 13.96 -17.40
N GLU A 107 -6.72 14.31 -16.12
CA GLU A 107 -5.83 13.57 -15.22
C GLU A 107 -6.34 12.15 -14.97
N VAL A 108 -7.67 11.94 -14.90
CA VAL A 108 -8.28 10.60 -14.79
C VAL A 108 -8.02 9.78 -16.05
N ASP A 109 -8.21 10.37 -17.23
CA ASP A 109 -7.94 9.72 -18.51
C ASP A 109 -6.46 9.33 -18.64
N ASP A 110 -5.54 10.17 -18.17
CA ASP A 110 -4.11 9.86 -18.17
C ASP A 110 -3.76 8.70 -17.24
N ILE A 111 -4.35 8.64 -16.03
CA ILE A 111 -4.19 7.50 -15.12
C ILE A 111 -4.72 6.22 -15.76
N LEU A 112 -5.88 6.27 -16.40
CA LEU A 112 -6.46 5.09 -17.05
C LEU A 112 -5.60 4.60 -18.21
N LYS A 113 -5.09 5.51 -19.05
CA LYS A 113 -4.16 5.16 -20.14
C LYS A 113 -2.87 4.52 -19.61
N GLU A 114 -2.31 5.05 -18.53
CA GLU A 114 -1.08 4.54 -17.93
C GLU A 114 -1.21 3.07 -17.48
N PHE A 115 -2.39 2.66 -17.01
CA PHE A 115 -2.70 1.29 -16.62
C PHE A 115 -3.41 0.47 -17.71
N GLU A 116 -3.51 0.97 -18.94
CA GLU A 116 -4.19 0.30 -20.09
C GLU A 116 -5.66 -0.03 -19.80
N MET A 117 -6.34 0.92 -19.14
CA MET A 117 -7.75 0.81 -18.77
C MET A 117 -8.64 1.82 -19.50
N ASP A 118 -8.09 2.65 -20.37
CA ASP A 118 -8.78 3.70 -21.10
C ASP A 118 -9.86 3.16 -22.08
N ASP A 119 -9.60 2.01 -22.72
CA ASP A 119 -10.54 1.30 -23.57
C ASP A 119 -11.52 0.38 -22.79
N LYS A 120 -11.45 0.37 -21.46
CA LYS A 120 -12.27 -0.45 -20.57
C LYS A 120 -13.22 0.37 -19.68
N GLN A 121 -13.30 1.69 -19.90
CA GLN A 121 -14.02 2.62 -19.01
C GLN A 121 -15.49 2.25 -18.79
N ASP A 122 -16.14 1.66 -19.81
CA ASP A 122 -17.56 1.27 -19.79
C ASP A 122 -17.80 -0.16 -19.26
N LYS A 123 -16.74 -0.94 -18.94
CA LYS A 123 -16.91 -2.27 -18.37
C LYS A 123 -17.44 -2.19 -16.95
N LEU A 124 -18.40 -3.05 -16.64
CA LEU A 124 -18.95 -3.20 -15.28
C LEU A 124 -17.98 -3.93 -14.36
N GLY A 125 -18.08 -3.69 -13.06
CA GLY A 125 -17.24 -4.32 -12.06
C GLY A 125 -17.23 -5.84 -12.10
N ASN A 126 -18.37 -6.48 -12.39
CA ASN A 126 -18.50 -7.93 -12.54
C ASN A 126 -17.90 -8.49 -13.85
N GLU A 127 -17.54 -7.64 -14.81
CA GLU A 127 -16.89 -8.03 -16.07
C GLU A 127 -15.36 -7.93 -15.99
N LEU A 128 -14.81 -7.45 -14.88
CA LEU A 128 -13.38 -7.25 -14.71
C LEU A 128 -12.69 -8.54 -14.27
N SER A 129 -11.55 -8.85 -14.88
CA SER A 129 -10.63 -9.86 -14.37
C SER A 129 -9.98 -9.39 -13.06
N LYS A 130 -9.38 -10.31 -12.27
CA LYS A 130 -8.68 -9.96 -11.03
C LYS A 130 -7.60 -8.88 -11.26
N GLY A 131 -6.79 -9.01 -12.31
CA GLY A 131 -5.78 -8.02 -12.66
C GLY A 131 -6.37 -6.67 -13.05
N MET A 132 -7.48 -6.66 -13.78
CA MET A 132 -8.20 -5.40 -14.11
C MET A 132 -8.78 -4.75 -12.86
N MET A 133 -9.37 -5.52 -11.94
CA MET A 133 -9.86 -4.99 -10.66
C MET A 133 -8.72 -4.36 -9.85
N GLN A 134 -7.52 -4.96 -9.86
CA GLN A 134 -6.34 -4.41 -9.20
C GLN A 134 -5.92 -3.09 -9.85
N LYS A 135 -5.83 -3.04 -11.19
CA LYS A 135 -5.54 -1.80 -11.94
C LYS A 135 -6.55 -0.70 -11.61
N VAL A 136 -7.85 -0.99 -11.63
CA VAL A 136 -8.91 -0.02 -11.26
C VAL A 136 -8.79 0.45 -9.82
N SER A 137 -8.49 -0.46 -8.88
CA SER A 137 -8.26 -0.10 -7.47
C SER A 137 -7.11 0.89 -7.31
N ILE A 138 -6.01 0.69 -8.05
CA ILE A 138 -4.87 1.61 -8.07
C ILE A 138 -5.29 2.95 -8.69
N CYS A 139 -5.99 2.95 -9.84
CA CYS A 139 -6.49 4.19 -10.47
C CYS A 139 -7.40 4.98 -9.52
N CYS A 140 -8.31 4.32 -8.81
CA CYS A 140 -9.15 4.94 -7.78
C CYS A 140 -8.32 5.58 -6.66
N ALA A 141 -7.29 4.89 -6.17
CA ALA A 141 -6.42 5.40 -5.12
C ALA A 141 -5.60 6.63 -5.59
N LEU A 142 -5.14 6.64 -6.84
CA LEU A 142 -4.45 7.78 -7.44
C LEU A 142 -5.37 8.98 -7.65
N ALA A 143 -6.64 8.72 -8.01
CA ALA A 143 -7.65 9.77 -8.20
C ALA A 143 -7.99 10.54 -6.91
N VAL A 144 -7.68 10.00 -5.73
CA VAL A 144 -7.79 10.70 -4.44
C VAL A 144 -6.77 11.85 -4.31
N LYS A 145 -5.64 11.81 -5.05
CA LYS A 145 -4.47 12.69 -4.84
C LYS A 145 -3.98 12.66 -3.37
N PRO A 146 -3.67 11.47 -2.83
CA PRO A 146 -3.40 11.31 -1.40
C PRO A 146 -2.04 11.89 -1.01
N LYS A 147 -1.88 12.25 0.29
CA LYS A 147 -0.57 12.53 0.90
C LYS A 147 0.12 11.26 1.38
N VAL A 148 -0.67 10.24 1.73
CA VAL A 148 -0.19 8.92 2.13
C VAL A 148 -0.94 7.85 1.35
N ILE A 149 -0.25 6.89 0.74
CA ILE A 149 -0.86 5.76 0.06
C ILE A 149 -0.41 4.44 0.68
N LEU A 150 -1.36 3.57 0.92
CA LEU A 150 -1.16 2.23 1.49
C LEU A 150 -1.44 1.20 0.40
N LEU A 151 -0.47 0.34 0.11
CA LEU A 151 -0.54 -0.68 -0.93
C LEU A 151 -0.34 -2.07 -0.28
N ASP A 152 -1.40 -2.88 -0.18
CA ASP A 152 -1.34 -4.22 0.42
C ASP A 152 -1.12 -5.26 -0.68
N GLU A 153 0.09 -5.83 -0.78
CA GLU A 153 0.50 -6.81 -1.82
C GLU A 153 0.11 -6.37 -3.25
N PRO A 154 0.40 -5.13 -3.68
CA PRO A 154 -0.24 -4.51 -4.84
C PRO A 154 0.16 -5.14 -6.18
N MET A 155 1.26 -5.90 -6.23
CA MET A 155 1.78 -6.51 -7.45
C MET A 155 1.17 -7.89 -7.72
N VAL A 156 0.47 -8.46 -6.74
CA VAL A 156 -0.19 -9.77 -6.88
C VAL A 156 -1.32 -9.69 -7.88
N GLY A 157 -1.24 -10.52 -8.94
CA GLY A 157 -2.26 -10.60 -9.99
C GLY A 157 -2.13 -9.57 -11.11
N LEU A 158 -1.14 -8.69 -11.06
CA LEU A 158 -0.78 -7.81 -12.17
C LEU A 158 0.12 -8.53 -13.19
N ASP A 159 0.00 -8.15 -14.44
CA ASP A 159 0.94 -8.55 -15.50
C ASP A 159 2.26 -7.77 -15.38
N PRO A 160 3.37 -8.23 -16.02
CA PRO A 160 4.68 -7.59 -15.90
C PRO A 160 4.70 -6.12 -16.35
N ALA A 161 3.88 -5.73 -17.33
CA ALA A 161 3.80 -4.35 -17.80
C ALA A 161 3.16 -3.46 -16.72
N ALA A 162 2.06 -3.92 -16.12
CA ALA A 162 1.40 -3.20 -15.04
C ALA A 162 2.26 -3.11 -13.76
N ILE A 163 3.08 -4.14 -13.46
CA ILE A 163 4.05 -4.08 -12.35
C ILE A 163 5.07 -2.98 -12.61
N LYS A 164 5.62 -2.90 -13.82
CA LYS A 164 6.56 -1.85 -14.21
C LYS A 164 5.90 -0.46 -14.07
N THR A 165 4.71 -0.28 -14.62
CA THR A 165 3.94 0.96 -14.49
C THR A 165 3.72 1.34 -13.03
N LEU A 166 3.33 0.38 -12.17
CA LEU A 166 3.13 0.65 -10.74
C LEU A 166 4.42 1.10 -10.05
N LYS A 167 5.56 0.48 -10.39
CA LYS A 167 6.87 0.91 -9.86
C LYS A 167 7.18 2.37 -10.24
N GLU A 168 6.99 2.73 -11.50
CA GLU A 168 7.19 4.10 -12.01
C GLU A 168 6.25 5.09 -11.31
N VAL A 169 4.99 4.71 -11.09
CA VAL A 169 4.00 5.50 -10.34
C VAL A 169 4.44 5.71 -8.90
N VAL A 170 4.90 4.66 -8.21
CA VAL A 170 5.37 4.75 -6.81
C VAL A 170 6.55 5.74 -6.70
N LEU A 171 7.54 5.64 -7.60
CA LEU A 171 8.68 6.56 -7.62
C LEU A 171 8.23 8.01 -7.89
N ARG A 172 7.33 8.20 -8.85
CA ARG A 172 6.76 9.52 -9.16
C ARG A 172 5.96 10.11 -7.98
N LEU A 173 5.21 9.29 -7.24
CA LEU A 173 4.50 9.72 -6.03
C LEU A 173 5.48 10.16 -4.95
N ARG A 174 6.53 9.38 -4.70
CA ARG A 174 7.62 9.71 -3.78
C ARG A 174 8.25 11.06 -4.15
N ASP A 175 8.60 11.25 -5.42
CA ASP A 175 9.24 12.48 -5.91
C ASP A 175 8.32 13.71 -5.80
N LYS A 176 6.99 13.49 -5.75
CA LYS A 176 5.98 14.52 -5.45
C LYS A 176 5.75 14.72 -3.94
N GLY A 177 6.50 14.04 -3.07
CA GLY A 177 6.39 14.16 -1.62
C GLY A 177 5.27 13.30 -0.99
N VAL A 178 4.68 12.37 -1.74
CA VAL A 178 3.70 11.44 -1.20
C VAL A 178 4.40 10.34 -0.41
N THR A 179 3.96 10.06 0.81
CA THR A 179 4.45 8.94 1.62
C THR A 179 3.78 7.66 1.16
N VAL A 180 4.56 6.62 0.86
CA VAL A 180 4.06 5.34 0.38
C VAL A 180 4.40 4.24 1.37
N LEU A 181 3.43 3.39 1.74
CA LEU A 181 3.68 2.15 2.49
C LEU A 181 3.22 0.96 1.65
N ILE A 182 4.13 0.05 1.35
CA ILE A 182 3.86 -1.18 0.59
C ILE A 182 4.07 -2.38 1.50
N SER A 183 3.09 -3.27 1.62
CA SER A 183 3.31 -4.60 2.18
C SER A 183 3.65 -5.59 1.07
N THR A 184 4.63 -6.45 1.30
CA THR A 184 4.96 -7.53 0.38
C THR A 184 5.69 -8.67 1.09
N HIS A 185 5.67 -9.85 0.48
CA HIS A 185 6.51 -10.98 0.85
C HIS A 185 7.61 -11.23 -0.21
N MET A 186 7.64 -10.43 -1.29
CA MET A 186 8.53 -10.57 -2.44
C MET A 186 9.52 -9.39 -2.48
N LEU A 187 10.72 -9.58 -1.93
CA LEU A 187 11.74 -8.54 -1.87
C LEU A 187 12.16 -8.05 -3.26
N GLU A 188 12.37 -8.96 -4.21
CA GLU A 188 12.77 -8.66 -5.59
C GLU A 188 11.84 -7.64 -6.28
N MET A 189 10.55 -7.65 -5.92
CA MET A 189 9.57 -6.74 -6.52
C MET A 189 9.73 -5.28 -6.07
N VAL A 190 10.37 -5.05 -4.93
CA VAL A 190 10.47 -3.71 -4.28
C VAL A 190 11.89 -3.22 -4.10
N GLU A 191 12.90 -3.98 -4.54
CA GLU A 191 14.32 -3.69 -4.34
C GLU A 191 14.73 -2.28 -4.80
N GLU A 192 14.14 -1.78 -5.89
CA GLU A 192 14.42 -0.45 -6.43
C GLU A 192 13.62 0.68 -5.78
N LEU A 193 12.53 0.35 -5.05
CA LEU A 193 11.51 1.31 -4.62
C LEU A 193 11.75 1.91 -3.23
N TRP A 194 12.32 1.14 -2.30
CA TRP A 194 12.28 1.46 -0.89
C TRP A 194 13.29 2.54 -0.46
N ASP A 195 12.91 3.32 0.53
CA ASP A 195 13.78 4.25 1.27
C ASP A 195 13.97 3.75 2.70
N VAL A 196 12.91 3.17 3.30
CA VAL A 196 12.94 2.50 4.61
C VAL A 196 12.25 1.14 4.51
N MET A 197 12.77 0.14 5.21
CA MET A 197 12.24 -1.23 5.20
C MET A 197 12.07 -1.74 6.62
N PHE A 198 10.93 -2.37 6.88
CA PHE A 198 10.58 -3.00 8.15
C PHE A 198 10.35 -4.48 7.91
N VAL A 199 11.19 -5.32 8.50
CA VAL A 199 11.04 -6.78 8.37
C VAL A 199 10.17 -7.29 9.50
N MET A 200 9.15 -8.06 9.12
CA MET A 200 8.12 -8.51 10.04
C MET A 200 8.04 -10.02 10.14
N GLU A 201 8.02 -10.55 11.34
CA GLU A 201 7.78 -11.97 11.62
C GLU A 201 6.87 -12.12 12.83
N LYS A 202 5.87 -13.03 12.75
CA LYS A 202 4.98 -13.45 13.87
C LYS A 202 4.41 -12.29 14.69
N GLY A 203 4.01 -11.21 14.01
CA GLY A 203 3.38 -10.06 14.64
C GLY A 203 4.34 -8.99 15.18
N HIS A 204 5.65 -9.14 15.00
CA HIS A 204 6.67 -8.21 15.47
C HIS A 204 7.52 -7.67 14.31
N ILE A 205 8.05 -6.46 14.46
CA ILE A 205 9.14 -5.98 13.61
C ILE A 205 10.45 -6.52 14.19
N ILE A 206 11.15 -7.34 13.41
CA ILE A 206 12.44 -7.95 13.79
C ILE A 206 13.63 -7.20 13.22
N GLY A 207 13.43 -6.26 12.30
CA GLY A 207 14.47 -5.40 11.73
C GLY A 207 13.90 -4.17 11.06
N SER A 208 14.67 -3.09 11.07
CA SER A 208 14.37 -1.83 10.40
C SER A 208 15.64 -1.31 9.73
N TYR A 209 15.55 -0.91 8.46
CA TYR A 209 16.67 -0.50 7.63
C TYR A 209 16.34 0.75 6.83
N THR A 210 17.32 1.60 6.65
CA THR A 210 17.34 2.67 5.64
C THR A 210 18.25 2.24 4.47
N LYS A 211 18.17 2.92 3.34
CA LYS A 211 19.09 2.67 2.20
C LYS A 211 20.56 2.78 2.61
N SER A 212 20.90 3.72 3.51
CA SER A 212 22.26 3.88 4.02
C SER A 212 22.73 2.68 4.85
N ASP A 213 21.83 2.01 5.58
CA ASP A 213 22.19 0.82 6.38
C ASP A 213 22.46 -0.41 5.49
N ALA A 214 21.92 -0.41 4.28
CA ALA A 214 22.04 -1.50 3.31
C ALA A 214 23.15 -1.28 2.28
N GLU A 215 23.82 -0.12 2.27
CA GLU A 215 24.93 0.14 1.36
C GLU A 215 26.04 -0.93 1.49
N GLY A 216 26.32 -1.64 0.38
CA GLY A 216 27.33 -2.71 0.30
C GLY A 216 26.91 -4.06 0.89
N ARG A 217 25.62 -4.23 1.25
CA ARG A 217 25.06 -5.52 1.68
C ARG A 217 24.03 -6.00 0.67
N ASP A 218 23.99 -7.32 0.47
CA ASP A 218 22.94 -7.98 -0.28
C ASP A 218 21.64 -7.97 0.56
N LEU A 219 20.56 -7.45 0.00
CA LEU A 219 19.26 -7.39 0.68
C LEU A 219 18.71 -8.78 0.99
N ASP A 220 18.97 -9.74 0.12
CA ASP A 220 18.62 -11.14 0.36
C ASP A 220 19.37 -11.68 1.59
N ASP A 221 20.68 -11.39 1.71
CA ASP A 221 21.47 -11.78 2.88
C ASP A 221 20.95 -11.14 4.18
N LEU A 222 20.52 -9.89 4.13
CA LEU A 222 19.91 -9.21 5.28
C LEU A 222 18.57 -9.87 5.65
N PHE A 223 17.74 -10.21 4.69
CA PHE A 223 16.45 -10.84 4.92
C PHE A 223 16.60 -12.28 5.44
N PHE A 224 17.47 -13.10 4.80
CA PHE A 224 17.71 -14.49 5.21
C PHE A 224 18.38 -14.59 6.59
N ALA A 225 19.31 -13.69 6.90
CA ALA A 225 19.97 -13.66 8.21
C ALA A 225 18.98 -13.47 9.38
N MET A 226 17.83 -12.82 9.13
CA MET A 226 16.82 -12.51 10.15
C MET A 226 15.68 -13.49 10.22
N THR A 227 15.27 -14.05 9.08
CA THR A 227 14.17 -15.02 9.04
C THR A 227 14.59 -16.47 9.31
N GLY A 228 15.89 -16.71 9.54
CA GLY A 228 16.43 -18.04 9.82
C GLY A 228 16.33 -19.01 8.64
N GLY A 229 16.08 -18.50 7.42
CA GLY A 229 16.02 -19.29 6.19
C GLY A 229 17.43 -19.64 5.70
N GLU A 230 17.70 -20.92 5.45
CA GLU A 230 18.86 -21.33 4.64
C GLU A 230 18.62 -20.94 3.19
N LYS A 231 19.66 -20.40 2.53
CA LYS A 231 19.65 -20.23 1.05
C LYS A 231 19.41 -21.61 0.42
N GLN A 232 18.30 -21.78 -0.29
CA GLN A 232 18.08 -22.93 -1.16
C GLN A 232 18.86 -22.77 -2.47
#